data_e795f8b6b65e8cc306d2ac7701909901
#
_entry.id   e795f8b6b65e8cc306d2ac7701909901
#
_cell.length_a   1.000
_cell.length_b   1.000
_cell.length_c   1.000
_cell.angle_alpha   90.00
_cell.angle_beta   90.00
_cell.angle_gamma   90.00
#
_symmetry.space_group_name_H-M   'P 1'
#
loop_
_entity.id
_entity.type
_entity.pdbx_description
1 polymer ?
#
loop_
_entity_poly.entity_id
_entity_poly.type
_entity_poly.pdbx_seq_one_letter_code
_entity_poly.pdbx_strand_id
1 'polypeptide(L)'
;MNRILWADDEIHLLKPYIIYLQEKGYEVIPVNNGQDAIDACQEQPFDIVFLDENMPGLSGLEALQEIKALCPTLPVVMITKSEEEHIMEQAIGQKIADYLIKPVNPSQILLCLKKHIHQ
;
A
#
# COMPACT_ATOMS: atom_id res chain seq x y z
N MET A 1 18.21 0.21 2.11
CA MET A 1 17.21 -0.47 1.28
C MET A 1 15.83 0.03 1.66
N ASN A 2 15.05 0.46 0.70
CA ASN A 2 13.68 0.93 0.98
C ASN A 2 12.75 -0.24 1.23
N ARG A 3 11.89 -0.11 2.22
CA ARG A 3 10.97 -1.15 2.68
C ARG A 3 9.54 -0.78 2.34
N ILE A 4 8.85 -1.71 1.69
CA ILE A 4 7.47 -1.55 1.24
C ILE A 4 6.60 -2.55 2.01
N LEU A 5 5.53 -2.05 2.64
CA LEU A 5 4.48 -2.91 3.17
C LEU A 5 3.38 -2.97 2.11
N TRP A 6 2.99 -4.18 1.71
CA TRP A 6 1.95 -4.36 0.69
C TRP A 6 0.84 -5.24 1.26
N ALA A 7 -0.33 -4.66 1.46
CA ALA A 7 -1.52 -5.34 2.00
C ALA A 7 -2.55 -5.55 0.90
N ASP A 8 -2.88 -6.81 0.63
CA ASP A 8 -3.86 -7.20 -0.39
C ASP A 8 -4.28 -8.64 -0.06
N ASP A 9 -5.60 -8.92 -0.03
CA ASP A 9 -6.08 -10.26 0.28
C ASP A 9 -5.66 -11.30 -0.76
N GLU A 10 -5.33 -10.84 -1.98
CA GLU A 10 -4.82 -11.67 -3.05
C GLU A 10 -3.30 -11.48 -3.24
N ILE A 11 -2.58 -11.16 -2.18
CA ILE A 11 -1.14 -10.84 -2.27
C ILE A 11 -0.33 -11.99 -2.87
N HIS A 12 -0.80 -13.23 -2.72
CA HIS A 12 -0.14 -14.39 -3.32
C HIS A 12 -0.15 -14.34 -4.86
N LEU A 13 -1.11 -13.63 -5.46
CA LEU A 13 -1.17 -13.44 -6.91
C LEU A 13 -0.24 -12.32 -7.38
N LEU A 14 0.29 -11.54 -6.45
CA LEU A 14 1.17 -10.40 -6.75
C LEU A 14 2.64 -10.76 -6.65
N LYS A 15 2.96 -12.03 -6.50
CA LYS A 15 4.33 -12.49 -6.37
C LYS A 15 5.26 -12.02 -7.52
N PRO A 16 4.82 -12.03 -8.80
CA PRO A 16 5.66 -11.49 -9.87
C PRO A 16 6.03 -10.02 -9.68
N TYR A 17 5.10 -9.22 -9.17
CA TYR A 17 5.36 -7.81 -8.85
C TYR A 17 6.36 -7.67 -7.71
N ILE A 18 6.22 -8.50 -6.68
CA ILE A 18 7.11 -8.48 -5.52
C ILE A 18 8.53 -8.84 -5.97
N ILE A 19 8.67 -9.88 -6.79
CA ILE A 19 9.97 -10.29 -7.32
C ILE A 19 10.59 -9.16 -8.15
N TYR A 20 9.80 -8.52 -9.00
CA TYR A 20 10.27 -7.39 -9.81
C TYR A 20 10.81 -6.27 -8.93
N LEU A 21 10.09 -5.92 -7.86
CA LEU A 21 10.53 -4.87 -6.95
C LEU A 21 11.79 -5.26 -6.17
N GLN A 22 11.87 -6.52 -5.75
CA GLN A 22 13.07 -7.03 -5.08
C GLN A 22 14.30 -6.94 -5.98
N GLU A 23 14.13 -7.23 -7.27
CA GLU A 23 15.21 -7.11 -8.25
C GLU A 23 15.64 -5.65 -8.44
N LYS A 24 14.75 -4.70 -8.18
CA LYS A 24 15.05 -3.27 -8.24
C LYS A 24 15.62 -2.72 -6.94
N GLY A 25 15.83 -3.57 -5.93
CA GLY A 25 16.47 -3.18 -4.69
C GLY A 25 15.52 -2.81 -3.56
N TYR A 26 14.24 -3.10 -3.69
CA TYR A 26 13.26 -2.86 -2.63
C TYR A 26 13.04 -4.12 -1.81
N GLU A 27 12.79 -3.95 -0.52
CA GLU A 27 12.35 -5.03 0.34
C GLU A 27 10.82 -4.93 0.46
N VAL A 28 10.11 -6.01 0.17
CA VAL A 28 8.65 -6.02 0.21
C VAL A 28 8.19 -6.98 1.31
N ILE A 29 7.38 -6.47 2.23
CA ILE A 29 6.75 -7.24 3.29
C ILE A 29 5.27 -7.41 2.93
N PRO A 30 4.86 -8.62 2.50
CA PRO A 30 3.48 -8.87 2.11
C PRO A 30 2.62 -9.23 3.31
N VAL A 31 1.42 -8.68 3.37
CA VAL A 31 0.38 -9.09 4.32
C VAL A 31 -0.94 -9.21 3.55
N ASN A 32 -1.90 -9.97 4.09
CA ASN A 32 -3.14 -10.26 3.37
C ASN A 32 -4.40 -9.65 3.99
N ASN A 33 -4.23 -8.77 4.96
CA ASN A 33 -5.37 -8.11 5.61
C ASN A 33 -4.92 -6.81 6.28
N GLY A 34 -5.90 -5.97 6.62
CA GLY A 34 -5.64 -4.66 7.19
C GLY A 34 -5.06 -4.69 8.59
N GLN A 35 -5.49 -5.63 9.44
CA GLN A 35 -4.98 -5.70 10.80
C GLN A 35 -3.49 -6.06 10.81
N ASP A 36 -3.08 -6.99 9.96
CA ASP A 36 -1.65 -7.34 9.86
C ASP A 36 -0.83 -6.16 9.32
N ALA A 37 -1.42 -5.34 8.45
CA ALA A 37 -0.74 -4.12 7.98
C ALA A 37 -0.53 -3.13 9.12
N ILE A 38 -1.54 -2.92 9.96
CA ILE A 38 -1.44 -2.04 11.13
C ILE A 38 -0.39 -2.57 12.10
N ASP A 39 -0.44 -3.87 12.40
CA ASP A 39 0.51 -4.51 13.31
C ASP A 39 1.95 -4.38 12.80
N ALA A 40 2.16 -4.56 11.50
CA ALA A 40 3.48 -4.41 10.89
C ALA A 40 4.00 -2.97 11.05
N CYS A 41 3.14 -1.98 10.89
CA CYS A 41 3.53 -0.57 11.06
C CYS A 41 3.90 -0.25 12.51
N GLN A 42 3.35 -0.97 13.48
CA GLN A 42 3.72 -0.83 14.89
C GLN A 42 5.06 -1.48 15.19
N GLU A 43 5.39 -2.57 14.50
CA GLU A 43 6.55 -3.40 14.81
C GLU A 43 7.83 -2.96 14.11
N GLN A 44 7.72 -2.36 12.91
CA GLN A 44 8.90 -2.01 12.13
C GLN A 44 8.63 -0.81 11.23
N PRO A 45 9.70 -0.07 10.86
CA PRO A 45 9.54 1.07 9.97
C PRO A 45 9.38 0.66 8.52
N PHE A 46 8.58 1.45 7.77
CA PHE A 46 8.41 1.32 6.33
C PHE A 46 8.64 2.68 5.67
N ASP A 47 8.96 2.64 4.39
CA ASP A 47 9.13 3.86 3.59
C ASP A 47 7.86 4.19 2.82
N ILE A 48 7.02 3.19 2.54
CA ILE A 48 5.75 3.36 1.86
C ILE A 48 4.85 2.15 2.16
N VAL A 49 3.53 2.36 2.10
CA VAL A 49 2.53 1.30 2.26
C VAL A 49 1.63 1.27 1.04
N PHE A 50 1.39 0.08 0.50
CA PHE A 50 0.38 -0.17 -0.52
C PHE A 50 -0.79 -0.90 0.12
N LEU A 51 -2.00 -0.38 -0.05
CA LEU A 51 -3.23 -0.96 0.53
C LEU A 51 -4.28 -1.20 -0.55
N ASP A 52 -4.90 -2.37 -0.53
CA ASP A 52 -6.15 -2.61 -1.26
C ASP A 52 -7.33 -2.19 -0.38
N GLU A 53 -8.43 -1.76 -1.00
CA GLU A 53 -9.67 -1.44 -0.27
C GLU A 53 -10.39 -2.71 0.18
N ASN A 54 -10.44 -3.73 -0.69
CA ASN A 54 -11.24 -4.93 -0.46
C ASN A 54 -10.43 -6.01 0.23
N MET A 55 -10.47 -6.01 1.57
CA MET A 55 -9.79 -6.99 2.40
C MET A 55 -10.74 -7.52 3.48
N PRO A 56 -10.56 -8.78 3.94
CA PRO A 56 -11.41 -9.31 5.01
C PRO A 56 -11.16 -8.57 6.32
N GLY A 57 -12.20 -8.39 7.10
CA GLY A 57 -12.12 -7.63 8.35
C GLY A 57 -12.11 -6.14 8.07
N LEU A 58 -11.00 -5.47 8.36
CA LEU A 58 -10.87 -4.04 8.09
C LEU A 58 -10.72 -3.77 6.60
N SER A 59 -11.46 -2.77 6.11
CA SER A 59 -11.27 -2.28 4.74
C SER A 59 -9.94 -1.54 4.62
N GLY A 60 -9.53 -1.25 3.39
CA GLY A 60 -8.35 -0.43 3.16
C GLY A 60 -8.47 0.95 3.77
N LEU A 61 -9.67 1.58 3.68
CA LEU A 61 -9.89 2.88 4.30
C LEU A 61 -9.77 2.84 5.82
N GLU A 62 -10.28 1.78 6.46
CA GLU A 62 -10.17 1.63 7.90
C GLU A 62 -8.71 1.43 8.32
N ALA A 63 -7.97 0.59 7.57
CA ALA A 63 -6.55 0.39 7.82
C ALA A 63 -5.75 1.68 7.59
N LEU A 64 -6.08 2.42 6.53
CA LEU A 64 -5.45 3.71 6.22
C LEU A 64 -5.58 4.67 7.38
N GLN A 65 -6.77 4.80 7.95
CA GLN A 65 -7.02 5.69 9.08
C GLN A 65 -6.13 5.35 10.27
N GLU A 66 -6.03 4.06 10.62
CA GLU A 66 -5.21 3.61 11.73
C GLU A 66 -3.72 3.80 11.45
N ILE A 67 -3.26 3.48 10.24
CA ILE A 67 -1.86 3.64 9.86
C ILE A 67 -1.44 5.12 9.88
N LYS A 68 -2.29 6.00 9.36
CA LYS A 68 -1.98 7.45 9.37
C LYS A 68 -1.99 8.02 10.79
N ALA A 69 -2.79 7.47 11.69
CA ALA A 69 -2.76 7.85 13.10
C ALA A 69 -1.45 7.45 13.77
N LEU A 70 -0.94 6.25 13.44
CA LEU A 70 0.34 5.74 13.98
C LEU A 70 1.55 6.43 13.35
N CYS A 71 1.51 6.63 12.04
CA CYS A 71 2.64 7.11 11.25
C CYS A 71 2.17 8.23 10.31
N PRO A 72 1.97 9.45 10.82
CA PRO A 72 1.34 10.54 10.03
C PRO A 72 2.10 10.93 8.77
N THR A 73 3.41 10.69 8.72
CA THR A 73 4.25 11.08 7.57
C THR A 73 4.53 9.93 6.61
N LEU A 74 4.07 8.72 6.94
CA LEU A 74 4.30 7.55 6.09
C LEU A 74 3.43 7.65 4.83
N PRO A 75 4.02 7.63 3.63
CA PRO A 75 3.23 7.62 2.41
C PRO A 75 2.40 6.34 2.29
N VAL A 76 1.12 6.48 2.02
CA VAL A 76 0.21 5.35 1.78
C VAL A 76 -0.40 5.52 0.39
N VAL A 77 -0.34 4.46 -0.41
CA VAL A 77 -0.90 4.41 -1.76
C VAL A 77 -1.98 3.33 -1.78
N MET A 78 -3.18 3.70 -2.23
CA MET A 78 -4.23 2.72 -2.46
C MET A 78 -4.02 2.09 -3.83
N ILE A 79 -4.00 0.76 -3.89
CA ILE A 79 -3.90 -0.01 -5.15
C ILE A 79 -5.05 -1.01 -5.15
N THR A 80 -6.13 -0.69 -5.86
CA THR A 80 -7.39 -1.40 -5.70
C THR A 80 -8.21 -1.40 -6.99
N LYS A 81 -9.15 -2.33 -7.09
CA LYS A 81 -10.14 -2.36 -8.17
C LYS A 81 -11.26 -1.35 -7.97
N SER A 82 -11.38 -0.77 -6.76
CA SER A 82 -12.49 0.12 -6.44
C SER A 82 -12.36 1.43 -7.20
N GLU A 83 -13.39 1.74 -8.01
CA GLU A 83 -13.54 3.02 -8.70
C GLU A 83 -14.67 3.85 -8.10
N GLU A 84 -15.18 3.44 -6.94
CA GLU A 84 -16.25 4.15 -6.27
C GLU A 84 -15.78 5.53 -5.81
N GLU A 85 -16.47 6.56 -6.28
CA GLU A 85 -16.06 7.94 -6.03
C GLU A 85 -15.94 8.26 -4.55
N HIS A 86 -16.88 7.77 -3.74
CA HIS A 86 -16.85 8.05 -2.30
C HIS A 86 -15.65 7.40 -1.60
N ILE A 87 -15.19 6.24 -2.06
CA ILE A 87 -13.98 5.59 -1.54
C ILE A 87 -12.76 6.45 -1.87
N MET A 88 -12.68 6.92 -3.11
CA MET A 88 -11.57 7.76 -3.56
C MET A 88 -11.55 9.07 -2.79
N GLU A 89 -12.71 9.70 -2.59
CA GLU A 89 -12.80 10.96 -1.86
C GLU A 89 -12.38 10.80 -0.40
N GLN A 90 -12.81 9.72 0.26
CA GLN A 90 -12.43 9.45 1.63
C GLN A 90 -10.93 9.20 1.75
N ALA A 91 -10.34 8.46 0.80
CA ALA A 91 -8.91 8.22 0.78
C ALA A 91 -8.12 9.52 0.62
N ILE A 92 -8.54 10.37 -0.30
CA ILE A 92 -7.92 11.70 -0.51
C ILE A 92 -8.04 12.54 0.75
N GLY A 93 -9.19 12.52 1.41
CA GLY A 93 -9.40 13.21 2.68
C GLY A 93 -8.47 12.74 3.79
N GLN A 94 -8.00 11.51 3.72
CA GLN A 94 -7.02 10.94 4.65
C GLN A 94 -5.57 11.20 4.21
N LYS A 95 -5.38 12.02 3.19
CA LYS A 95 -4.06 12.47 2.71
C LYS A 95 -3.20 11.31 2.19
N ILE A 96 -3.78 10.43 1.37
CA ILE A 96 -3.01 9.38 0.70
C ILE A 96 -2.00 10.02 -0.27
N ALA A 97 -0.92 9.28 -0.54
CA ALA A 97 0.09 9.73 -1.50
C ALA A 97 -0.38 9.54 -2.94
N ASP A 98 -1.10 8.45 -3.22
CA ASP A 98 -1.59 8.15 -4.56
C ASP A 98 -2.72 7.12 -4.51
N TYR A 99 -3.47 7.01 -5.60
CA TYR A 99 -4.57 6.05 -5.76
C TYR A 99 -4.47 5.41 -7.14
N LEU A 100 -4.14 4.12 -7.17
CA LEU A 100 -3.96 3.38 -8.42
C LEU A 100 -5.09 2.36 -8.60
N ILE A 101 -5.66 2.31 -9.80
CA ILE A 101 -6.74 1.39 -10.13
C ILE A 101 -6.16 0.14 -10.81
N LYS A 102 -6.48 -1.04 -10.28
CA LYS A 102 -6.08 -2.30 -10.92
C LYS A 102 -6.81 -2.47 -12.25
N PRO A 103 -6.16 -3.08 -13.25
CA PRO A 103 -4.81 -3.66 -13.20
C PRO A 103 -3.72 -2.59 -13.34
N VAL A 104 -2.65 -2.74 -12.57
CA VAL A 104 -1.46 -1.90 -12.71
C VAL A 104 -0.31 -2.75 -13.22
N ASN A 105 0.57 -2.16 -14.02
CA ASN A 105 1.76 -2.88 -14.45
C ASN A 105 2.95 -2.56 -13.54
N PRO A 106 4.01 -3.39 -13.57
CA PRO A 106 5.15 -3.17 -12.68
C PRO A 106 5.82 -1.81 -12.84
N SER A 107 5.85 -1.26 -14.05
CA SER A 107 6.48 0.05 -14.27
C SER A 107 5.68 1.19 -13.64
N GLN A 108 4.35 1.08 -13.57
CA GLN A 108 3.52 2.07 -12.87
C GLN A 108 3.83 2.08 -11.38
N ILE A 109 4.03 0.89 -10.78
CA ILE A 109 4.38 0.76 -9.38
C ILE A 109 5.77 1.36 -9.13
N LEU A 110 6.73 1.05 -10.01
CA LEU A 110 8.09 1.58 -9.87
C LEU A 110 8.10 3.11 -9.97
N LEU A 111 7.33 3.68 -10.90
CA LEU A 111 7.22 5.14 -11.01
C LEU A 111 6.61 5.76 -9.75
N CYS A 112 5.60 5.12 -9.20
CA CYS A 112 4.98 5.54 -7.95
C CYS A 112 5.99 5.56 -6.82
N LEU A 113 6.80 4.52 -6.70
CA LEU A 113 7.86 4.43 -5.69
C LEU A 113 8.87 5.56 -5.86
N LYS A 114 9.34 5.79 -7.08
CA LYS A 114 10.31 6.85 -7.36
C LYS A 114 9.75 8.24 -7.06
N LYS A 115 8.45 8.43 -7.23
CA LYS A 115 7.78 9.69 -6.96
C LYS A 115 7.65 9.97 -5.46
N HIS A 116 7.40 8.93 -4.66
CA HIS A 116 7.04 9.09 -3.24
C HIS A 116 8.14 8.68 -2.26
N ILE A 117 9.15 7.95 -2.70
CA ILE A 117 10.29 7.58 -1.86
C ILE A 117 11.53 8.31 -2.38
N HIS A 118 12.16 9.05 -1.50
CA HIS A 118 13.42 9.72 -1.80
C HIS A 118 14.57 8.89 -1.26
N GLN A 119 15.58 8.67 -2.12
CA GLN A 119 16.79 7.95 -1.74
C GLN A 119 17.92 8.92 -1.48
#